data_42f126a141dcd6c51753670386abbcd1
#
_entry.id   42f126a141dcd6c51753670386abbcd1
#
_cell.length_a   1.000
_cell.length_b   1.000
_cell.length_c   1.000
_cell.angle_alpha   90.00
_cell.angle_beta   90.00
_cell.angle_gamma   90.00
#
_symmetry.space_group_name_H-M   'P 1'
#
loop_
_entity.id
_entity.type
_entity.pdbx_description
1 polymer ?
#
loop_
_entity_poly.entity_id
_entity_poly.type
_entity_poly.pdbx_seq_one_letter_code
_entity_poly.pdbx_strand_id
1 'polypeptide(L)'
;VEICYLKVYPNGNEESKTMRINPEMHIPEASSAIHGIYDADVADCPTFKDVAKNIANDIEGCDLAGFNSNRFDIPLLAEEFLRVGVDIDMMKRKFIDVQVIFHKLEQRTLSAAYKFYCDKNLEDAHTAEADTRATYEVLMAQLDHYPDVLENDMKFLADYSSYNKNVDFAGRIVYNEQGVEVFNFGKYKGMPVSEILKKDIG
;
A
#
# COMPACT_ATOMS: atom_id res chain seq x y z
N VAL A 1 15.06 -8.03 8.56
CA VAL A 1 13.75 -7.51 9.01
C VAL A 1 13.96 -6.66 10.26
N GLU A 2 13.18 -5.60 10.41
CA GLU A 2 13.16 -4.78 11.60
C GLU A 2 11.74 -4.80 12.18
N ILE A 3 11.61 -4.97 13.49
CA ILE A 3 10.35 -4.87 14.20
C ILE A 3 10.44 -3.72 15.20
N CYS A 4 9.41 -2.88 15.22
CA CYS A 4 9.24 -1.83 16.20
C CYS A 4 7.81 -1.87 16.76
N TYR A 5 7.69 -1.75 18.08
CA TYR A 5 6.41 -1.56 18.73
C TYR A 5 6.49 -0.52 19.84
N LEU A 6 5.43 0.26 19.94
CA LEU A 6 5.20 1.24 20.99
C LEU A 6 4.10 0.71 21.91
N LYS A 7 4.42 0.44 23.15
CA LYS A 7 3.48 0.04 24.19
C LYS A 7 2.97 1.27 24.93
N VAL A 8 1.65 1.49 24.85
CA VAL A 8 1.00 2.60 25.54
C VAL A 8 0.19 2.06 26.69
N TYR A 9 0.44 2.56 27.89
CA TYR A 9 -0.23 2.14 29.12
C TYR A 9 -1.46 3.01 29.40
N PRO A 10 -2.44 2.52 30.18
CA PRO A 10 -3.64 3.30 30.53
C PRO A 10 -3.35 4.62 31.27
N ASN A 11 -2.20 4.75 31.90
CA ASN A 11 -1.75 5.98 32.59
C ASN A 11 -1.06 6.98 31.63
N GLY A 12 -0.98 6.66 30.34
CA GLY A 12 -0.33 7.49 29.32
C GLY A 12 1.18 7.30 29.20
N ASN A 13 1.78 6.41 29.98
CA ASN A 13 3.20 6.06 29.82
C ASN A 13 3.39 5.28 28.52
N GLU A 14 4.56 5.44 27.90
CA GLU A 14 4.94 4.80 26.64
C GLU A 14 6.29 4.09 26.76
N GLU A 15 6.39 2.93 26.17
CA GLU A 15 7.63 2.19 25.98
C GLU A 15 7.80 1.79 24.52
N SER A 16 8.89 2.22 23.90
CA SER A 16 9.22 1.85 22.53
C SER A 16 10.34 0.81 22.51
N LYS A 17 10.17 -0.23 21.70
CA LYS A 17 11.20 -1.23 21.43
C LYS A 17 11.38 -1.41 19.95
N THR A 18 12.62 -1.29 19.49
CA THR A 18 13.01 -1.55 18.09
C THR A 18 14.13 -2.57 18.08
N MET A 19 14.04 -3.57 17.21
CA MET A 19 15.08 -4.55 17.02
C MET A 19 15.17 -5.04 15.59
N ARG A 20 16.39 -5.30 15.15
CA ARG A 20 16.63 -6.00 13.88
C ARG A 20 16.63 -7.50 14.13
N ILE A 21 16.08 -8.24 13.19
CA ILE A 21 15.92 -9.68 13.24
C ILE A 21 16.55 -10.27 11.99
N ASN A 22 17.38 -11.27 12.18
CA ASN A 22 17.89 -12.09 11.08
C ASN A 22 16.73 -12.91 10.50
N PRO A 23 16.34 -12.69 9.24
CA PRO A 23 15.22 -13.43 8.62
C PRO A 23 15.58 -14.87 8.25
N GLU A 24 16.84 -15.30 8.44
CA GLU A 24 17.37 -16.62 8.07
C GLU A 24 17.22 -16.92 6.56
N MET A 25 17.07 -15.87 5.75
CA MET A 25 16.93 -15.94 4.29
C MET A 25 17.48 -14.66 3.65
N HIS A 26 17.80 -14.74 2.37
CA HIS A 26 18.26 -13.59 1.59
C HIS A 26 17.17 -12.53 1.47
N ILE A 27 17.54 -11.26 1.71
CA ILE A 27 16.66 -10.10 1.54
C ILE A 27 16.75 -9.67 0.06
N PRO A 28 15.64 -9.67 -0.70
CA PRO A 28 15.65 -9.24 -2.09
C PRO A 28 16.19 -7.81 -2.25
N GLU A 29 17.04 -7.56 -3.25
CA GLU A 29 17.64 -6.25 -3.49
C GLU A 29 16.60 -5.13 -3.63
N ALA A 30 15.46 -5.41 -4.30
CA ALA A 30 14.36 -4.46 -4.44
C ALA A 30 13.77 -4.03 -3.07
N SER A 31 13.73 -4.94 -2.09
CA SER A 31 13.30 -4.62 -0.72
C SER A 31 14.36 -3.80 0.00
N SER A 32 15.63 -4.21 -0.10
CA SER A 32 16.77 -3.49 0.49
C SER A 32 16.87 -2.06 -0.03
N ALA A 33 16.61 -1.84 -1.31
CA ALA A 33 16.58 -0.50 -1.91
C ALA A 33 15.50 0.42 -1.33
N ILE A 34 14.39 -0.15 -0.81
CA ILE A 34 13.30 0.61 -0.20
C ILE A 34 13.60 0.94 1.27
N HIS A 35 13.98 -0.06 2.08
CA HIS A 35 14.11 0.11 3.53
C HIS A 35 15.56 0.25 4.02
N GLY A 36 16.55 0.13 3.14
CA GLY A 36 17.97 0.36 3.46
C GLY A 36 18.62 -0.72 4.33
N ILE A 37 18.00 -1.89 4.51
CA ILE A 37 18.53 -3.00 5.30
C ILE A 37 18.99 -4.12 4.36
N TYR A 38 20.24 -4.53 4.47
CA TYR A 38 20.87 -5.57 3.67
C TYR A 38 21.19 -6.80 4.51
N ASP A 39 21.50 -7.92 3.87
CA ASP A 39 21.85 -9.17 4.57
C ASP A 39 22.96 -8.99 5.60
N ALA A 40 23.97 -8.19 5.27
CA ALA A 40 25.08 -7.89 6.19
C ALA A 40 24.64 -7.17 7.47
N ASP A 41 23.57 -6.35 7.41
CA ASP A 41 23.09 -5.58 8.55
C ASP A 41 22.35 -6.44 9.58
N VAL A 42 21.95 -7.64 9.20
CA VAL A 42 21.15 -8.56 10.03
C VAL A 42 21.83 -9.91 10.27
N ALA A 43 23.02 -10.13 9.70
CA ALA A 43 23.74 -11.40 9.79
C ALA A 43 23.98 -11.84 11.25
N ASP A 44 24.39 -10.89 12.10
CA ASP A 44 24.68 -11.11 13.52
C ASP A 44 23.50 -10.76 14.44
N CYS A 45 22.33 -10.44 13.86
CA CYS A 45 21.14 -10.16 14.65
C CYS A 45 20.47 -11.45 15.13
N PRO A 46 19.72 -11.40 16.27
CA PRO A 46 18.96 -12.56 16.73
C PRO A 46 17.92 -12.96 15.69
N THR A 47 17.61 -14.26 15.66
CA THR A 47 16.48 -14.77 14.86
C THR A 47 15.15 -14.45 15.55
N PHE A 48 14.02 -14.57 14.83
CA PHE A 48 12.71 -14.40 15.46
C PHE A 48 12.50 -15.41 16.61
N LYS A 49 13.01 -16.62 16.46
CA LYS A 49 12.96 -17.67 17.51
C LYS A 49 13.60 -17.23 18.82
N ASP A 50 14.70 -16.49 18.74
CA ASP A 50 15.44 -16.04 19.94
C ASP A 50 14.68 -14.95 20.70
N VAL A 51 13.91 -14.12 20.01
CA VAL A 51 13.20 -12.96 20.59
C VAL A 51 11.72 -13.18 20.80
N ALA A 52 11.13 -14.21 20.22
CA ALA A 52 9.69 -14.44 20.19
C ALA A 52 9.04 -14.45 21.57
N LYS A 53 9.65 -15.12 22.55
CA LYS A 53 9.12 -15.18 23.93
C LYS A 53 9.13 -13.81 24.60
N ASN A 54 10.16 -13.00 24.34
CA ASN A 54 10.24 -11.65 24.89
C ASN A 54 9.18 -10.75 24.28
N ILE A 55 9.01 -10.81 22.95
CA ILE A 55 7.95 -10.06 22.24
C ILE A 55 6.57 -10.51 22.76
N ALA A 56 6.32 -11.81 22.87
CA ALA A 56 5.06 -12.34 23.40
C ALA A 56 4.74 -11.80 24.79
N ASN A 57 5.72 -11.79 25.70
CA ASN A 57 5.56 -11.24 27.06
C ASN A 57 5.32 -9.72 27.03
N ASP A 58 6.02 -8.98 26.18
CA ASP A 58 5.85 -7.53 26.08
C ASP A 58 4.45 -7.12 25.61
N ILE A 59 3.88 -7.90 24.69
CA ILE A 59 2.54 -7.63 24.15
C ILE A 59 1.42 -8.38 24.90
N GLU A 60 1.73 -9.12 25.96
CA GLU A 60 0.71 -9.85 26.72
C GLU A 60 -0.37 -8.92 27.26
N GLY A 61 -1.63 -9.30 27.02
CA GLY A 61 -2.81 -8.50 27.40
C GLY A 61 -2.98 -7.19 26.63
N CYS A 62 -2.20 -6.93 25.60
CA CYS A 62 -2.34 -5.74 24.75
C CYS A 62 -3.26 -6.01 23.56
N ASP A 63 -4.09 -5.02 23.21
CA ASP A 63 -4.67 -4.89 21.87
C ASP A 63 -3.59 -4.35 20.92
N LEU A 64 -3.70 -4.63 19.62
CA LEU A 64 -2.69 -4.26 18.64
C LEU A 64 -3.24 -3.25 17.65
N ALA A 65 -2.46 -2.22 17.34
CA ALA A 65 -2.80 -1.21 16.36
C ALA A 65 -1.64 -1.01 15.37
N GLY A 66 -1.98 -0.64 14.12
CA GLY A 66 -1.00 -0.30 13.10
C GLY A 66 -1.64 0.27 11.84
N PHE A 67 -0.82 0.65 10.87
CA PHE A 67 -1.29 1.15 9.57
C PHE A 67 -1.18 0.05 8.52
N ASN A 68 -2.29 -0.35 7.90
CA ASN A 68 -2.41 -1.52 7.02
C ASN A 68 -2.06 -2.84 7.74
N SER A 69 -2.12 -2.85 9.06
CA SER A 69 -1.65 -3.94 9.90
C SER A 69 -2.47 -5.22 9.75
N ASN A 70 -3.77 -5.11 9.47
CA ASN A 70 -4.64 -6.26 9.23
C ASN A 70 -4.25 -7.08 7.99
N ARG A 71 -3.54 -6.48 7.04
CA ARG A 71 -3.10 -7.14 5.81
C ARG A 71 -1.64 -7.55 5.83
N PHE A 72 -0.81 -6.94 6.66
CA PHE A 72 0.62 -7.16 6.66
C PHE A 72 1.15 -7.55 8.04
N ASP A 73 1.21 -6.62 8.99
CA ASP A 73 1.93 -6.83 10.26
C ASP A 73 1.32 -7.96 11.10
N ILE A 74 -0.01 -7.98 11.25
CA ILE A 74 -0.69 -8.96 12.10
C ILE A 74 -0.59 -10.37 11.55
N PRO A 75 -0.87 -10.64 10.25
CA PRO A 75 -0.69 -11.97 9.67
C PRO A 75 0.76 -12.44 9.73
N LEU A 76 1.72 -11.57 9.39
CA LEU A 76 3.15 -11.91 9.43
C LEU A 76 3.59 -12.27 10.85
N LEU A 77 3.20 -11.45 11.84
CA LEU A 77 3.54 -11.69 13.24
C LEU A 77 2.93 -13.00 13.75
N ALA A 78 1.67 -13.27 13.40
CA ALA A 78 0.99 -14.51 13.78
C ALA A 78 1.68 -15.75 13.18
N GLU A 79 2.04 -15.70 11.90
CA GLU A 79 2.76 -16.79 11.23
C GLU A 79 4.16 -17.01 11.83
N GLU A 80 4.91 -15.97 12.15
CA GLU A 80 6.22 -16.07 12.78
C GLU A 80 6.13 -16.70 14.18
N PHE A 81 5.15 -16.30 14.99
CA PHE A 81 4.92 -16.95 16.28
C PHE A 81 4.54 -18.41 16.14
N LEU A 82 3.67 -18.73 15.18
CA LEU A 82 3.28 -20.12 14.90
C LEU A 82 4.48 -20.96 14.44
N ARG A 83 5.32 -20.40 13.56
CA ARG A 83 6.54 -21.06 13.04
C ARG A 83 7.51 -21.46 14.15
N VAL A 84 7.62 -20.65 15.19
CA VAL A 84 8.53 -20.92 16.32
C VAL A 84 7.85 -21.61 17.52
N GLY A 85 6.57 -21.93 17.40
CA GLY A 85 5.81 -22.66 18.43
C GLY A 85 5.50 -21.84 19.68
N VAL A 86 5.39 -20.52 19.57
CA VAL A 86 4.98 -19.61 20.65
C VAL A 86 3.53 -19.20 20.44
N ASP A 87 2.66 -19.55 21.36
CA ASP A 87 1.25 -19.17 21.34
C ASP A 87 1.06 -17.78 21.97
N ILE A 88 0.39 -16.87 21.28
CA ILE A 88 0.11 -15.50 21.73
C ILE A 88 -1.39 -15.20 21.80
N ASP A 89 -2.27 -16.18 21.69
CA ASP A 89 -3.74 -16.05 21.76
C ASP A 89 -4.28 -14.81 21.01
N MET A 90 -4.12 -14.82 19.68
CA MET A 90 -4.59 -13.74 18.82
C MET A 90 -6.10 -13.52 18.91
N MET A 91 -6.87 -14.54 19.28
CA MET A 91 -8.35 -14.46 19.32
C MET A 91 -8.89 -13.57 20.43
N LYS A 92 -8.14 -13.37 21.50
CA LYS A 92 -8.53 -12.51 22.62
C LYS A 92 -8.18 -11.04 22.42
N ARG A 93 -7.44 -10.71 21.36
CA ARG A 93 -6.96 -9.35 21.10
C ARG A 93 -7.88 -8.60 20.16
N LYS A 94 -7.96 -7.30 20.33
CA LYS A 94 -8.57 -6.39 19.35
C LYS A 94 -7.48 -5.88 18.42
N PHE A 95 -7.85 -5.69 17.15
CA PHE A 95 -6.96 -5.17 16.13
C PHE A 95 -7.54 -3.87 15.58
N ILE A 96 -6.72 -2.82 15.59
CA ILE A 96 -7.09 -1.50 15.10
C ILE A 96 -6.19 -1.17 13.91
N ASP A 97 -6.80 -1.13 12.73
CA ASP A 97 -6.11 -0.72 11.51
C ASP A 97 -6.43 0.75 11.20
N VAL A 98 -5.44 1.60 11.43
CA VAL A 98 -5.57 3.06 11.25
C VAL A 98 -5.83 3.42 9.80
N GLN A 99 -5.28 2.65 8.84
CA GLN A 99 -5.58 2.86 7.41
C GLN A 99 -7.05 2.60 7.10
N VAL A 100 -7.64 1.56 7.70
CA VAL A 100 -9.08 1.27 7.52
C VAL A 100 -9.94 2.39 8.09
N ILE A 101 -9.57 2.94 9.25
CA ILE A 101 -10.27 4.10 9.83
C ILE A 101 -10.14 5.30 8.90
N PHE A 102 -8.91 5.59 8.44
CA PHE A 102 -8.64 6.68 7.50
C PHE A 102 -9.48 6.54 6.22
N HIS A 103 -9.48 5.36 5.59
CA HIS A 103 -10.25 5.13 4.36
C HIS A 103 -11.78 5.17 4.54
N LYS A 104 -12.28 4.94 5.75
CA LYS A 104 -13.71 5.04 6.05
C LYS A 104 -14.16 6.48 6.30
N LEU A 105 -13.29 7.28 6.91
CA LEU A 105 -13.61 8.67 7.28
C LEU A 105 -13.24 9.65 6.16
N GLU A 106 -12.11 9.45 5.52
CA GLU A 106 -11.63 10.25 4.39
C GLU A 106 -12.05 9.59 3.07
N GLN A 107 -13.25 9.94 2.62
CA GLN A 107 -13.81 9.38 1.40
C GLN A 107 -13.03 9.86 0.17
N ARG A 108 -12.73 8.94 -0.75
CA ARG A 108 -12.14 9.25 -2.07
C ARG A 108 -13.25 9.48 -3.10
N THR A 109 -14.10 10.46 -2.83
CA THR A 109 -15.20 10.87 -3.71
C THR A 109 -14.92 12.25 -4.30
N LEU A 110 -15.62 12.61 -5.38
CA LEU A 110 -15.53 13.95 -5.96
C LEU A 110 -15.91 15.03 -4.92
N SER A 111 -16.95 14.79 -4.12
CA SER A 111 -17.38 15.72 -3.07
C SER A 111 -16.29 15.95 -2.04
N ALA A 112 -15.57 14.87 -1.61
CA ALA A 112 -14.46 14.99 -0.68
C ALA A 112 -13.27 15.74 -1.30
N ALA A 113 -12.94 15.45 -2.57
CA ALA A 113 -11.90 16.17 -3.29
C ALA A 113 -12.26 17.66 -3.46
N TYR A 114 -13.50 17.95 -3.80
CA TYR A 114 -13.99 19.32 -3.98
C TYR A 114 -13.94 20.12 -2.69
N LYS A 115 -14.30 19.48 -1.55
CA LYS A 115 -14.15 20.10 -0.23
C LYS A 115 -12.69 20.33 0.13
N PHE A 116 -11.83 19.35 -0.12
CA PHE A 116 -10.41 19.43 0.24
C PHE A 116 -9.63 20.48 -0.58
N TYR A 117 -9.78 20.45 -1.90
CA TYR A 117 -9.00 21.33 -2.78
C TYR A 117 -9.62 22.71 -2.97
N CYS A 118 -10.94 22.82 -2.98
CA CYS A 118 -11.66 24.07 -3.30
C CYS A 118 -12.32 24.70 -2.09
N ASP A 119 -12.34 24.03 -0.93
CA ASP A 119 -13.07 24.42 0.30
C ASP A 119 -14.58 24.70 0.05
N LYS A 120 -15.15 23.96 -0.90
CA LYS A 120 -16.56 24.08 -1.30
C LYS A 120 -17.32 22.78 -1.04
N ASN A 121 -18.62 22.87 -0.80
CA ASN A 121 -19.49 21.70 -0.78
C ASN A 121 -20.06 21.48 -2.18
N LEU A 122 -20.14 20.22 -2.62
CA LEU A 122 -20.77 19.86 -3.88
C LEU A 122 -22.29 19.76 -3.66
N GLU A 123 -22.99 20.85 -3.97
CA GLU A 123 -24.44 20.87 -4.01
C GLU A 123 -24.90 20.20 -5.31
N ASP A 124 -26.05 19.54 -5.29
CA ASP A 124 -26.58 18.78 -6.43
C ASP A 124 -25.63 17.69 -6.97
N ALA A 125 -24.85 17.06 -6.07
CA ALA A 125 -24.03 15.89 -6.40
C ALA A 125 -24.87 14.85 -7.19
N HIS A 126 -24.23 14.21 -8.18
CA HIS A 126 -24.84 13.27 -9.14
C HIS A 126 -25.62 13.92 -10.28
N THR A 127 -25.59 15.24 -10.44
CA THR A 127 -25.94 15.86 -11.72
C THR A 127 -24.70 15.98 -12.60
N ALA A 128 -24.83 15.68 -13.88
CA ALA A 128 -23.69 15.68 -14.79
C ALA A 128 -23.00 17.06 -14.87
N GLU A 129 -23.77 18.14 -14.79
CA GLU A 129 -23.22 19.50 -14.84
C GLU A 129 -22.42 19.84 -13.58
N ALA A 130 -22.98 19.59 -12.37
CA ALA A 130 -22.31 19.89 -11.12
C ALA A 130 -21.03 19.06 -10.96
N ASP A 131 -21.09 17.76 -11.27
CA ASP A 131 -19.95 16.86 -11.19
C ASP A 131 -18.85 17.25 -12.20
N THR A 132 -19.21 17.64 -13.41
CA THR A 132 -18.24 18.08 -14.44
C THR A 132 -17.56 19.38 -14.02
N ARG A 133 -18.33 20.36 -13.52
CA ARG A 133 -17.79 21.63 -13.03
C ARG A 133 -16.87 21.43 -11.83
N ALA A 134 -17.29 20.64 -10.85
CA ALA A 134 -16.46 20.31 -9.69
C ALA A 134 -15.16 19.60 -10.09
N THR A 135 -15.23 18.67 -11.04
CA THR A 135 -14.03 17.97 -11.56
C THR A 135 -13.05 18.97 -12.18
N TYR A 136 -13.52 19.92 -12.98
CA TYR A 136 -12.66 20.96 -13.54
C TYR A 136 -12.03 21.85 -12.45
N GLU A 137 -12.83 22.32 -11.48
CA GLU A 137 -12.32 23.17 -10.39
C GLU A 137 -11.30 22.41 -9.52
N VAL A 138 -11.53 21.14 -9.25
CA VAL A 138 -10.56 20.28 -8.53
C VAL A 138 -9.26 20.16 -9.32
N LEU A 139 -9.31 19.94 -10.64
CA LEU A 139 -8.08 19.88 -11.45
C LEU A 139 -7.29 21.17 -11.38
N MET A 140 -7.97 22.33 -11.52
CA MET A 140 -7.29 23.63 -11.44
C MET A 140 -6.67 23.86 -10.06
N ALA A 141 -7.40 23.52 -8.99
CA ALA A 141 -6.89 23.62 -7.63
C ALA A 141 -5.72 22.64 -7.35
N GLN A 142 -5.71 21.45 -7.97
CA GLN A 142 -4.56 20.53 -7.88
C GLN A 142 -3.32 21.10 -8.54
N LEU A 143 -3.44 21.75 -9.70
CA LEU A 143 -2.33 22.41 -10.38
C LEU A 143 -1.73 23.53 -9.52
N ASP A 144 -2.57 24.32 -8.86
CA ASP A 144 -2.14 25.38 -7.95
C ASP A 144 -1.51 24.82 -6.65
N HIS A 145 -2.01 23.69 -6.17
CA HIS A 145 -1.56 23.07 -4.91
C HIS A 145 -0.23 22.32 -5.05
N TYR A 146 0.03 21.77 -6.25
CA TYR A 146 1.22 20.96 -6.54
C TYR A 146 2.07 21.50 -7.69
N PRO A 147 2.51 22.78 -7.66
CA PRO A 147 3.22 23.40 -8.79
C PRO A 147 4.58 22.75 -9.08
N ASP A 148 5.19 22.09 -8.09
CA ASP A 148 6.47 21.41 -8.25
C ASP A 148 6.32 19.95 -8.76
N VAL A 149 5.10 19.45 -8.87
CA VAL A 149 4.80 18.05 -9.23
C VAL A 149 3.98 17.96 -10.50
N LEU A 150 3.00 18.85 -10.68
CA LEU A 150 2.08 18.86 -11.81
C LEU A 150 2.44 19.98 -12.79
N GLU A 151 2.50 19.62 -14.07
CA GLU A 151 2.63 20.56 -15.16
C GLU A 151 1.26 20.81 -15.80
N ASN A 152 0.93 22.08 -16.10
CA ASN A 152 -0.29 22.41 -16.83
C ASN A 152 -0.11 22.11 -18.34
N ASP A 153 0.14 20.85 -18.65
CA ASP A 153 0.28 20.29 -19.98
C ASP A 153 -0.59 19.03 -20.11
N MET A 154 -1.41 18.96 -21.16
CA MET A 154 -2.40 17.88 -21.32
C MET A 154 -1.75 16.52 -21.47
N LYS A 155 -0.59 16.45 -22.13
CA LYS A 155 0.13 15.18 -22.30
C LYS A 155 0.72 14.73 -20.98
N PHE A 156 1.38 15.64 -20.25
CA PHE A 156 1.91 15.36 -18.92
C PHE A 156 0.81 14.86 -17.98
N LEU A 157 -0.31 15.58 -17.90
CA LEU A 157 -1.41 15.22 -17.01
C LEU A 157 -2.06 13.89 -17.38
N ALA A 158 -2.18 13.59 -18.68
CA ALA A 158 -2.70 12.30 -19.15
C ALA A 158 -1.76 11.14 -18.75
N ASP A 159 -0.47 11.31 -18.95
CA ASP A 159 0.54 10.31 -18.60
C ASP A 159 0.63 10.13 -17.06
N TYR A 160 0.62 11.21 -16.29
CA TYR A 160 0.69 11.22 -14.84
C TYR A 160 -0.54 10.57 -14.19
N SER A 161 -1.73 10.80 -14.73
CA SER A 161 -2.99 10.23 -14.22
C SER A 161 -3.29 8.81 -14.72
N SER A 162 -2.45 8.27 -15.60
CA SER A 162 -2.62 6.92 -16.12
C SER A 162 -2.16 5.88 -15.12
N TYR A 163 -3.07 5.01 -14.65
CA TYR A 163 -2.75 3.87 -13.78
C TYR A 163 -2.14 2.69 -14.53
N ASN A 164 -2.38 2.59 -15.82
CA ASN A 164 -1.93 1.47 -16.64
C ASN A 164 -1.38 2.01 -17.95
N LYS A 165 -0.32 1.39 -18.44
CA LYS A 165 0.18 1.59 -19.80
C LYS A 165 -0.74 0.90 -20.81
N ASN A 166 -2.03 1.30 -20.84
CA ASN A 166 -3.02 0.71 -21.72
C ASN A 166 -2.73 1.09 -23.18
N VAL A 167 -2.74 0.10 -24.05
CA VAL A 167 -2.69 0.30 -25.51
C VAL A 167 -4.09 0.55 -26.07
N ASP A 168 -5.10 -0.07 -25.46
CA ASP A 168 -6.50 0.09 -25.82
C ASP A 168 -7.34 0.64 -24.66
N PHE A 169 -8.48 1.27 -24.97
CA PHE A 169 -9.38 1.87 -23.98
C PHE A 169 -10.01 0.86 -23.01
N ALA A 170 -10.06 -0.42 -23.37
CA ALA A 170 -10.61 -1.48 -22.54
C ALA A 170 -9.56 -2.09 -21.61
N GLY A 171 -8.28 -1.70 -21.72
CA GLY A 171 -7.17 -2.24 -20.93
C GLY A 171 -6.90 -3.72 -21.18
N ARG A 172 -7.30 -4.24 -22.34
CA ARG A 172 -7.08 -5.63 -22.75
C ARG A 172 -5.67 -5.87 -23.26
N ILE A 173 -5.07 -4.83 -23.85
CA ILE A 173 -3.69 -4.80 -24.30
C ILE A 173 -2.98 -3.70 -23.51
N VAL A 174 -1.81 -4.03 -22.96
CA VAL A 174 -1.00 -3.12 -22.15
C VAL A 174 0.46 -3.22 -22.57
N TYR A 175 1.26 -2.17 -22.35
CA TYR A 175 2.70 -2.25 -22.46
C TYR A 175 3.29 -2.92 -21.21
N ASN A 176 4.17 -3.90 -21.39
CA ASN A 176 4.98 -4.46 -20.31
C ASN A 176 6.13 -3.50 -19.94
N GLU A 177 6.97 -3.90 -18.98
CA GLU A 177 8.12 -3.11 -18.52
C GLU A 177 9.14 -2.81 -19.64
N GLN A 178 9.20 -3.65 -20.68
CA GLN A 178 10.06 -3.48 -21.84
C GLN A 178 9.40 -2.68 -22.98
N GLY A 179 8.18 -2.16 -22.77
CA GLY A 179 7.44 -1.40 -23.78
C GLY A 179 6.84 -2.26 -24.91
N VAL A 180 6.70 -3.57 -24.69
CA VAL A 180 6.07 -4.50 -25.64
C VAL A 180 4.58 -4.61 -25.34
N GLU A 181 3.75 -4.56 -26.37
CA GLU A 181 2.31 -4.78 -26.29
C GLU A 181 2.01 -6.23 -25.92
N VAL A 182 1.35 -6.45 -24.77
CA VAL A 182 1.00 -7.77 -24.26
C VAL A 182 -0.48 -7.85 -23.92
N PHE A 183 -1.06 -9.04 -24.02
CA PHE A 183 -2.43 -9.27 -23.54
C PHE A 183 -2.49 -9.14 -22.02
N ASN A 184 -3.53 -8.46 -21.52
CA ASN A 184 -3.78 -8.27 -20.08
C ASN A 184 -4.92 -9.17 -19.55
N PHE A 185 -5.40 -10.14 -20.33
CA PHE A 185 -6.51 -11.00 -19.95
C PHE A 185 -6.39 -12.42 -20.51
N GLY A 186 -7.19 -13.33 -19.95
CA GLY A 186 -7.36 -14.69 -20.46
C GLY A 186 -6.10 -15.53 -20.46
N LYS A 187 -6.10 -16.60 -21.25
CA LYS A 187 -5.00 -17.58 -21.35
C LYS A 187 -3.68 -17.01 -21.89
N TYR A 188 -3.74 -15.86 -22.55
CA TYR A 188 -2.58 -15.19 -23.16
C TYR A 188 -2.05 -14.01 -22.34
N LYS A 189 -2.53 -13.81 -21.11
CA LYS A 189 -2.08 -12.70 -20.25
C LYS A 189 -0.54 -12.68 -20.13
N GLY A 190 0.04 -11.51 -20.40
CA GLY A 190 1.50 -11.30 -20.36
C GLY A 190 2.25 -11.71 -21.63
N MET A 191 1.59 -12.33 -22.60
CA MET A 191 2.22 -12.74 -23.87
C MET A 191 2.16 -11.62 -24.90
N PRO A 192 3.22 -11.44 -25.73
CA PRO A 192 3.23 -10.44 -26.78
C PRO A 192 2.10 -10.63 -27.79
N VAL A 193 1.39 -9.55 -28.08
CA VAL A 193 0.28 -9.54 -29.05
C VAL A 193 0.76 -10.01 -30.42
N SER A 194 1.93 -9.54 -30.86
CA SER A 194 2.53 -9.90 -32.15
C SER A 194 2.86 -11.37 -32.33
N GLU A 195 3.14 -12.09 -31.23
CA GLU A 195 3.41 -13.53 -31.24
C GLU A 195 2.14 -14.35 -31.32
N ILE A 196 1.13 -13.96 -30.55
CA ILE A 196 -0.14 -14.68 -30.48
C ILE A 196 -0.91 -14.53 -31.80
N LEU A 197 -0.95 -13.34 -32.37
CA LEU A 197 -1.59 -13.10 -33.66
C LEU A 197 -0.98 -13.89 -34.82
N LYS A 198 0.28 -14.34 -34.69
CA LYS A 198 0.92 -15.23 -35.68
C LYS A 198 0.57 -16.71 -35.49
N LYS A 199 0.21 -17.11 -34.28
CA LYS A 199 0.01 -18.51 -33.90
C LYS A 199 -1.45 -18.92 -33.82
N ASP A 200 -2.35 -18.01 -33.49
CA ASP A 200 -3.75 -18.29 -33.15
C ASP A 200 -4.62 -17.16 -33.71
N ILE A 201 -4.87 -17.21 -35.02
CA ILE A 201 -5.77 -16.30 -35.76
C ILE A 201 -7.13 -17.01 -35.89
N GLY A 202 -7.73 -17.38 -34.77
CA GLY A 202 -9.00 -18.09 -34.78
C GLY A 202 -10.03 -17.46 -33.87
#